data_b408f44504afb6782038944d1da03a4a
#
_entry.id   b408f44504afb6782038944d1da03a4a
#
_cell.length_a   1.000
_cell.length_b   1.000
_cell.length_c   1.000
_cell.angle_alpha   90.00
_cell.angle_beta   90.00
_cell.angle_gamma   90.00
#
_symmetry.space_group_name_H-M   'P 1'
#
loop_
_entity.id
_entity.type
_entity.pdbx_description
1 polymer ?
#
loop_
_entity_poly.entity_id
_entity_poly.type
_entity_poly.pdbx_seq_one_letter_code
_entity_poly.pdbx_strand_id
1 'polypeptide(L)'
;MNRRTFLKMAGVGSVSVAAGCTSQPEKTIYALVQAPDDTVTGKALWYASTSRECPAGCGVLARSREGRVVKVEGNPLHPINQGTLCMRGQAALQAVYHPDRLKTPQLRENGAWRALSWAEAEALLQEKVRAAAETGGVRVVTEVVGESLGALLGEALDRWQSPPPLVFEPFAYEALKTANRMAFGVDGLVSYRLDQADLLVSLGADFLETWLSPVEYARQFKAMHGLQAGRKGYFAHIAPCQSLTAANADLWLACRPGSEGAVALGLIRQALENGRGKHLPAPLRQTLAAECAPYSPEKVAQTADIPAEALERLAARLLAAKAPLVLGTATAGSGAADVGANLAANLLNRVLDPELARIDCAGRHRVETAAPRAAVLAFFKQLDPGSTGLLLLNNVNPVFALPGAGIAERLAQPDIFVVSTGNFMDETSLLADLVLPVGMPLECWDEYGGKRGLISGLQPAMGSLTAAPGLGDVILRAAFEADPPAPDYRGYLKTRLAAQGIFDGERQWVAFLQRGGRFEPPASPAGTALPTELPSGFGALPAPPPGQVLVAAPSIRFFDGRGANR
;
A
#
# COMPACT_ATOMS: atom_id res chain seq x y z
N MET A 1 -46.98 -32.22 -14.66
CA MET A 1 -47.20 -30.87 -15.18
C MET A 1 -47.25 -30.93 -16.72
N ASN A 2 -48.31 -30.45 -17.34
CA ASN A 2 -48.52 -30.55 -18.80
C ASN A 2 -47.72 -29.42 -19.49
N ARG A 3 -47.08 -29.69 -20.65
CA ARG A 3 -46.31 -28.72 -21.46
C ARG A 3 -47.02 -27.38 -21.66
N ARG A 4 -48.35 -27.41 -21.84
CA ARG A 4 -49.18 -26.22 -22.01
C ARG A 4 -49.23 -25.34 -20.76
N THR A 5 -49.22 -25.93 -19.57
CA THR A 5 -49.23 -25.23 -18.28
C THR A 5 -47.85 -24.59 -18.01
N PHE A 6 -46.76 -25.29 -18.39
CA PHE A 6 -45.39 -24.75 -18.29
C PHE A 6 -45.19 -23.52 -19.19
N LEU A 7 -45.65 -23.60 -20.45
CA LEU A 7 -45.54 -22.47 -21.40
C LEU A 7 -46.42 -21.27 -20.98
N LYS A 8 -47.58 -21.52 -20.36
CA LYS A 8 -48.41 -20.42 -19.83
C LYS A 8 -47.75 -19.75 -18.60
N MET A 9 -47.13 -20.51 -17.71
CA MET A 9 -46.40 -19.95 -16.57
C MET A 9 -45.11 -19.25 -17.00
N ALA A 10 -44.37 -19.78 -17.97
CA ALA A 10 -43.21 -19.11 -18.54
C ALA A 10 -43.58 -17.80 -19.27
N GLY A 11 -44.70 -17.76 -19.98
CA GLY A 11 -45.21 -16.54 -20.61
C GLY A 11 -45.62 -15.46 -19.59
N VAL A 12 -46.29 -15.83 -18.50
CA VAL A 12 -46.66 -14.88 -17.42
C VAL A 12 -45.41 -14.42 -16.68
N GLY A 13 -44.43 -15.31 -16.43
CA GLY A 13 -43.14 -14.94 -15.80
C GLY A 13 -42.34 -13.94 -16.64
N SER A 14 -42.30 -14.11 -17.96
CA SER A 14 -41.59 -13.17 -18.86
C SER A 14 -42.26 -11.78 -18.94
N VAL A 15 -43.58 -11.70 -18.87
CA VAL A 15 -44.29 -10.42 -18.82
C VAL A 15 -44.07 -9.71 -17.47
N SER A 16 -44.00 -10.46 -16.35
CA SER A 16 -43.74 -9.90 -15.03
C SER A 16 -42.30 -9.35 -14.90
N VAL A 17 -41.33 -10.02 -15.54
CA VAL A 17 -39.93 -9.54 -15.58
C VAL A 17 -39.81 -8.29 -16.49
N ALA A 18 -40.54 -8.21 -17.59
CA ALA A 18 -40.54 -7.03 -18.45
C ALA A 18 -41.24 -5.83 -17.80
N ALA A 19 -42.29 -6.06 -16.96
CA ALA A 19 -42.97 -5.00 -16.23
C ALA A 19 -42.20 -4.54 -14.97
N GLY A 20 -41.35 -5.38 -14.39
CA GLY A 20 -40.51 -5.04 -13.23
C GLY A 20 -39.28 -4.16 -13.58
N CYS A 21 -38.95 -4.02 -14.85
CA CYS A 21 -37.81 -3.20 -15.29
C CYS A 21 -38.15 -1.72 -15.55
N THR A 22 -39.36 -1.27 -15.28
CA THR A 22 -39.79 0.10 -15.62
C THR A 22 -39.74 1.12 -14.49
N SER A 23 -39.34 0.75 -13.27
CA SER A 23 -39.03 1.70 -12.21
C SER A 23 -37.52 2.03 -12.18
N GLN A 24 -36.99 2.53 -13.28
CA GLN A 24 -35.73 3.28 -13.19
C GLN A 24 -36.06 4.61 -12.52
N PRO A 25 -35.32 4.99 -11.43
CA PRO A 25 -35.43 6.35 -10.93
C PRO A 25 -35.17 7.31 -12.09
N GLU A 26 -35.93 8.38 -12.17
CA GLU A 26 -35.75 9.40 -13.21
C GLU A 26 -34.27 9.73 -13.32
N LYS A 27 -33.63 9.26 -14.38
CA LYS A 27 -32.28 9.66 -14.69
C LYS A 27 -32.38 11.10 -15.17
N THR A 28 -32.09 12.03 -14.30
CA THR A 28 -31.92 13.42 -14.68
C THR A 28 -30.80 13.49 -15.68
N ILE A 29 -31.12 13.63 -16.96
CA ILE A 29 -30.13 13.84 -18.01
C ILE A 29 -29.76 15.31 -17.90
N TYR A 30 -28.59 15.58 -17.32
CA TYR A 30 -27.99 16.90 -17.37
C TYR A 30 -27.49 17.10 -18.80
N ALA A 31 -28.07 18.06 -19.53
CA ALA A 31 -27.52 18.50 -20.79
C ALA A 31 -26.11 19.05 -20.56
N LEU A 32 -25.11 18.57 -21.27
CA LEU A 32 -23.79 19.20 -21.33
C LEU A 32 -23.97 20.57 -22.00
N VAL A 33 -23.91 21.63 -21.22
CA VAL A 33 -24.03 23.01 -21.73
C VAL A 33 -22.82 23.38 -22.58
N GLN A 34 -21.68 22.74 -22.35
CA GLN A 34 -20.47 22.83 -23.15
C GLN A 34 -19.77 21.48 -23.20
N ALA A 35 -19.74 20.84 -24.36
CA ALA A 35 -18.93 19.64 -24.54
C ALA A 35 -17.45 20.04 -24.50
N PRO A 36 -16.58 19.30 -23.79
CA PRO A 36 -15.13 19.49 -23.92
C PRO A 36 -14.73 19.35 -25.40
N ASP A 37 -13.79 20.18 -25.85
CA ASP A 37 -13.21 20.08 -27.18
C ASP A 37 -12.74 18.64 -27.45
N ASP A 38 -12.91 18.16 -28.67
CA ASP A 38 -12.55 16.81 -29.13
C ASP A 38 -13.36 15.64 -28.53
N THR A 39 -14.48 15.88 -27.87
CA THR A 39 -15.37 14.81 -27.42
C THR A 39 -16.44 14.48 -28.48
N VAL A 40 -16.62 13.19 -28.73
CA VAL A 40 -17.71 12.67 -29.57
C VAL A 40 -18.74 12.00 -28.69
N THR A 41 -19.98 12.47 -28.72
CA THR A 41 -21.06 11.90 -27.90
C THR A 41 -21.17 10.38 -28.12
N GLY A 42 -21.23 9.64 -27.01
CA GLY A 42 -21.30 8.19 -27.03
C GLY A 42 -19.94 7.47 -27.17
N LYS A 43 -18.86 8.14 -27.56
CA LYS A 43 -17.51 7.56 -27.54
C LYS A 43 -16.86 7.74 -26.19
N ALA A 44 -16.22 6.67 -25.70
CA ALA A 44 -15.44 6.73 -24.47
C ALA A 44 -14.02 7.23 -24.76
N LEU A 45 -13.51 8.09 -23.89
CA LEU A 45 -12.10 8.48 -23.83
C LEU A 45 -11.42 7.67 -22.71
N TRP A 46 -10.14 7.39 -22.89
CA TRP A 46 -9.36 6.65 -21.93
C TRP A 46 -8.17 7.49 -21.44
N TYR A 47 -8.04 7.61 -20.13
CA TYR A 47 -6.96 8.34 -19.49
C TYR A 47 -6.14 7.38 -18.63
N ALA A 48 -4.83 7.35 -18.83
CA ALA A 48 -3.96 6.60 -17.95
C ALA A 48 -3.78 7.38 -16.63
N SER A 49 -3.84 6.67 -15.52
CA SER A 49 -3.69 7.22 -14.17
C SER A 49 -3.13 6.16 -13.23
N THR A 50 -3.12 6.43 -11.93
CA THR A 50 -2.58 5.52 -10.91
C THR A 50 -3.58 5.32 -9.78
N SER A 51 -3.76 4.08 -9.35
CA SER A 51 -4.60 3.73 -8.20
C SER A 51 -3.90 4.11 -6.90
N ARG A 52 -4.64 4.76 -6.00
CA ARG A 52 -4.20 5.14 -4.64
C ARG A 52 -4.87 4.29 -3.55
N GLU A 53 -5.44 3.15 -3.92
CA GLU A 53 -6.21 2.26 -3.03
C GLU A 53 -5.34 1.50 -2.01
N CYS A 54 -4.06 1.46 -2.25
CA CYS A 54 -3.01 0.96 -1.36
C CYS A 54 -1.64 1.46 -1.88
N PRO A 55 -0.56 1.33 -1.09
CA PRO A 55 0.77 1.80 -1.48
C PRO A 55 1.39 1.12 -2.71
N ALA A 56 0.80 0.05 -3.25
CA ALA A 56 1.33 -0.63 -4.43
C ALA A 56 1.33 0.23 -5.71
N GLY A 57 0.40 1.20 -5.85
CA GLY A 57 0.40 2.15 -6.96
C GLY A 57 0.22 1.51 -8.33
N CYS A 58 -0.81 0.66 -8.49
CA CYS A 58 -1.13 0.04 -9.78
C CYS A 58 -1.53 1.08 -10.83
N GLY A 59 -1.00 0.95 -12.05
CA GLY A 59 -1.43 1.80 -13.17
C GLY A 59 -2.84 1.45 -13.63
N VAL A 60 -3.64 2.46 -13.91
CA VAL A 60 -5.02 2.30 -14.34
C VAL A 60 -5.31 3.05 -15.63
N LEU A 61 -6.31 2.57 -16.34
CA LEU A 61 -6.96 3.26 -17.46
C LEU A 61 -8.38 3.63 -17.03
N ALA A 62 -8.65 4.91 -16.91
CA ALA A 62 -9.96 5.44 -16.57
C ALA A 62 -10.77 5.67 -17.86
N ARG A 63 -11.90 5.00 -17.97
CA ARG A 63 -12.85 5.18 -19.08
C ARG A 63 -13.81 6.30 -18.75
N SER A 64 -13.68 7.41 -19.46
CA SER A 64 -14.54 8.59 -19.33
C SER A 64 -15.58 8.62 -20.46
N ARG A 65 -16.82 8.92 -20.11
CA ARG A 65 -17.89 9.23 -21.05
C ARG A 65 -18.51 10.55 -20.65
N GLU A 66 -18.56 11.48 -21.59
CA GLU A 66 -19.21 12.79 -21.40
C GLU A 66 -18.72 13.50 -20.12
N GLY A 67 -17.40 13.46 -19.90
CA GLY A 67 -16.76 14.10 -18.75
C GLY A 67 -16.94 13.38 -17.39
N ARG A 68 -17.39 12.11 -17.41
CA ARG A 68 -17.53 11.27 -16.19
C ARG A 68 -16.82 9.94 -16.35
N VAL A 69 -16.01 9.57 -15.38
CA VAL A 69 -15.39 8.24 -15.35
C VAL A 69 -16.44 7.20 -15.00
N VAL A 70 -16.62 6.21 -15.86
CA VAL A 70 -17.63 5.16 -15.72
C VAL A 70 -17.02 3.78 -15.42
N LYS A 71 -15.72 3.61 -15.63
CA LYS A 71 -15.01 2.36 -15.39
C LYS A 71 -13.52 2.63 -15.19
N VAL A 72 -12.88 1.79 -14.39
CA VAL A 72 -11.43 1.75 -14.22
C VAL A 72 -10.95 0.34 -14.57
N GLU A 73 -9.93 0.24 -15.40
CA GLU A 73 -9.25 -1.00 -15.79
C GLU A 73 -7.76 -0.89 -15.48
N GLY A 74 -7.05 -2.03 -15.44
CA GLY A 74 -5.59 -2.00 -15.30
C GLY A 74 -4.91 -1.49 -16.57
N ASN A 75 -3.82 -0.73 -16.40
CA ASN A 75 -2.99 -0.28 -17.52
C ASN A 75 -2.04 -1.41 -17.97
N PRO A 76 -2.17 -1.93 -19.23
CA PRO A 76 -1.30 -3.00 -19.71
C PRO A 76 0.18 -2.62 -19.80
N LEU A 77 0.47 -1.33 -19.93
CA LEU A 77 1.85 -0.83 -20.04
C LEU A 77 2.52 -0.64 -18.68
N HIS A 78 1.76 -0.70 -17.58
CA HIS A 78 2.30 -0.48 -16.25
C HIS A 78 2.97 -1.74 -15.70
N PRO A 79 4.25 -1.70 -15.25
CA PRO A 79 5.02 -2.90 -14.91
C PRO A 79 4.50 -3.68 -13.70
N ILE A 80 3.85 -3.02 -12.74
CA ILE A 80 3.30 -3.68 -11.55
C ILE A 80 2.15 -4.61 -11.94
N ASN A 81 1.14 -4.10 -12.62
CA ASN A 81 -0.12 -4.82 -12.78
C ASN A 81 -0.42 -5.31 -14.21
N GLN A 82 0.26 -4.80 -15.25
CA GLN A 82 0.19 -5.27 -16.64
C GLN A 82 -1.23 -5.59 -17.10
N GLY A 83 -2.16 -4.65 -16.90
CA GLY A 83 -3.55 -4.77 -17.32
C GLY A 83 -4.49 -5.43 -16.30
N THR A 84 -3.98 -6.02 -15.22
CA THR A 84 -4.83 -6.59 -14.15
C THR A 84 -5.11 -5.55 -13.06
N LEU A 85 -6.18 -5.76 -12.29
CA LEU A 85 -6.55 -4.86 -11.19
C LEU A 85 -7.29 -5.65 -10.11
N CYS A 86 -7.00 -5.38 -8.84
CA CYS A 86 -7.67 -6.03 -7.71
C CYS A 86 -9.08 -5.43 -7.47
N MET A 87 -9.86 -6.09 -6.61
CA MET A 87 -11.21 -5.64 -6.28
C MET A 87 -11.25 -4.21 -5.71
N ARG A 88 -10.26 -3.80 -4.91
CA ARG A 88 -10.18 -2.42 -4.38
C ARG A 88 -9.99 -1.40 -5.51
N GLY A 89 -9.06 -1.66 -6.42
CA GLY A 89 -8.86 -0.81 -7.59
C GLY A 89 -10.09 -0.73 -8.51
N GLN A 90 -10.84 -1.83 -8.68
CA GLN A 90 -12.11 -1.83 -9.41
C GLN A 90 -13.18 -1.01 -8.69
N ALA A 91 -13.19 -1.04 -7.35
CA ALA A 91 -14.15 -0.32 -6.51
C ALA A 91 -13.80 1.17 -6.30
N ALA A 92 -12.63 1.65 -6.76
CA ALA A 92 -12.17 3.03 -6.53
C ALA A 92 -13.21 4.10 -6.93
N LEU A 93 -13.98 3.85 -8.00
CA LEU A 93 -15.04 4.77 -8.42
C LEU A 93 -16.18 4.90 -7.43
N GLN A 94 -16.43 3.90 -6.59
CA GLN A 94 -17.52 3.96 -5.60
C GLN A 94 -17.27 5.07 -4.58
N ALA A 95 -16.02 5.27 -4.15
CA ALA A 95 -15.67 6.38 -3.26
C ALA A 95 -15.87 7.76 -3.93
N VAL A 96 -15.51 7.89 -5.22
CA VAL A 96 -15.66 9.16 -5.97
C VAL A 96 -17.12 9.58 -6.06
N TYR A 97 -18.04 8.63 -6.28
CA TYR A 97 -19.47 8.88 -6.44
C TYR A 97 -20.29 8.61 -5.19
N HIS A 98 -19.64 8.38 -4.05
CA HIS A 98 -20.33 8.05 -2.81
C HIS A 98 -21.23 9.20 -2.35
N PRO A 99 -22.50 8.94 -1.95
CA PRO A 99 -23.44 9.98 -1.54
C PRO A 99 -22.98 10.76 -0.29
N ASP A 100 -22.27 10.09 0.63
CA ASP A 100 -21.79 10.69 1.88
C ASP A 100 -20.42 11.39 1.72
N ARG A 101 -19.87 11.44 0.49
CA ARG A 101 -18.68 12.21 0.21
C ARG A 101 -18.92 13.69 0.52
N LEU A 102 -18.03 14.30 1.28
CA LEU A 102 -18.08 15.73 1.59
C LEU A 102 -17.95 16.55 0.30
N LYS A 103 -18.82 17.55 0.15
CA LYS A 103 -18.90 18.39 -1.05
C LYS A 103 -18.21 19.73 -0.88
N THR A 104 -18.10 20.20 0.37
CA THR A 104 -17.53 21.50 0.73
C THR A 104 -16.68 21.35 1.98
N PRO A 105 -15.72 22.25 2.22
CA PRO A 105 -15.01 22.32 3.48
C PRO A 105 -15.97 22.45 4.67
N GLN A 106 -15.57 21.88 5.81
CA GLN A 106 -16.37 21.89 7.04
C GLN A 106 -15.55 22.46 8.19
N LEU A 107 -16.04 23.49 8.85
CA LEU A 107 -15.46 24.09 10.05
C LEU A 107 -16.26 23.66 11.28
N ARG A 108 -15.57 23.23 12.33
CA ARG A 108 -16.20 22.92 13.61
C ARG A 108 -16.23 24.15 14.50
N GLU A 109 -17.41 24.66 14.76
CA GLU A 109 -17.63 25.83 15.65
C GLU A 109 -18.63 25.44 16.77
N ASN A 110 -18.25 25.64 18.01
CA ASN A 110 -19.09 25.34 19.18
C ASN A 110 -19.70 23.91 19.18
N GLY A 111 -18.94 22.93 18.69
CA GLY A 111 -19.37 21.54 18.61
C GLY A 111 -20.29 21.21 17.42
N ALA A 112 -20.58 22.16 16.55
CA ALA A 112 -21.36 21.97 15.31
C ALA A 112 -20.50 22.16 14.07
N TRP A 113 -20.88 21.49 12.96
CA TRP A 113 -20.23 21.63 11.68
C TRP A 113 -20.91 22.71 10.84
N ARG A 114 -20.10 23.63 10.30
CA ARG A 114 -20.52 24.67 9.36
C ARG A 114 -19.81 24.48 8.03
N ALA A 115 -20.58 24.42 6.95
CA ALA A 115 -20.02 24.38 5.60
C ALA A 115 -19.38 25.72 5.24
N LEU A 116 -18.20 25.69 4.62
CA LEU A 116 -17.50 26.82 4.08
C LEU A 116 -17.42 26.74 2.55
N SER A 117 -17.30 27.89 1.91
CA SER A 117 -16.73 27.93 0.55
C SER A 117 -15.24 27.62 0.58
N TRP A 118 -14.67 27.19 -0.54
CA TRP A 118 -13.22 26.96 -0.64
C TRP A 118 -12.42 28.23 -0.37
N ALA A 119 -12.89 29.41 -0.83
CA ALA A 119 -12.21 30.68 -0.57
C ALA A 119 -12.13 31.01 0.92
N GLU A 120 -13.23 30.81 1.68
CA GLU A 120 -13.23 30.99 3.14
C GLU A 120 -12.31 30.01 3.84
N ALA A 121 -12.35 28.74 3.43
CA ALA A 121 -11.54 27.69 4.05
C ALA A 121 -10.03 27.88 3.79
N GLU A 122 -9.64 28.29 2.58
CA GLU A 122 -8.26 28.59 2.24
C GLU A 122 -7.75 29.84 2.97
N ALA A 123 -8.56 30.89 3.07
CA ALA A 123 -8.20 32.08 3.84
C ALA A 123 -7.99 31.76 5.34
N LEU A 124 -8.86 30.93 5.91
CA LEU A 124 -8.72 30.44 7.28
C LEU A 124 -7.45 29.60 7.44
N LEU A 125 -7.20 28.64 6.52
CA LEU A 125 -5.99 27.83 6.54
C LEU A 125 -4.74 28.70 6.50
N GLN A 126 -4.67 29.68 5.60
CA GLN A 126 -3.55 30.62 5.48
C GLN A 126 -3.33 31.42 6.78
N GLU A 127 -4.41 31.92 7.41
CA GLU A 127 -4.35 32.60 8.70
C GLU A 127 -3.71 31.70 9.77
N LYS A 128 -4.24 30.46 9.93
CA LYS A 128 -3.76 29.52 10.93
C LYS A 128 -2.34 29.03 10.68
N VAL A 129 -1.99 28.78 9.41
CA VAL A 129 -0.62 28.41 9.01
C VAL A 129 0.35 29.56 9.32
N ARG A 130 -0.01 30.80 8.98
CA ARG A 130 0.84 31.97 9.24
C ARG A 130 1.11 32.14 10.74
N ALA A 131 0.06 32.05 11.56
CA ALA A 131 0.21 32.14 13.02
C ALA A 131 1.07 31.00 13.59
N ALA A 132 0.88 29.75 13.13
CA ALA A 132 1.69 28.62 13.58
C ALA A 132 3.14 28.70 13.09
N ALA A 133 3.38 29.22 11.90
CA ALA A 133 4.72 29.36 11.31
C ALA A 133 5.63 30.34 12.07
N GLU A 134 5.08 31.33 12.77
CA GLU A 134 5.87 32.28 13.59
C GLU A 134 6.74 31.56 14.64
N THR A 135 6.31 30.38 15.10
CA THR A 135 7.04 29.58 16.08
C THR A 135 7.55 28.24 15.51
N GLY A 136 7.50 28.05 14.19
CA GLY A 136 7.80 26.75 13.57
C GLY A 136 6.81 25.65 13.99
N GLY A 137 5.59 26.03 14.32
CA GLY A 137 4.56 25.18 14.94
C GLY A 137 3.65 24.45 13.95
N VAL A 138 3.98 24.35 12.68
CA VAL A 138 3.23 23.54 11.71
C VAL A 138 3.72 22.09 11.76
N ARG A 139 2.80 21.17 11.92
CA ARG A 139 3.07 19.72 11.87
C ARG A 139 2.23 19.08 10.78
N VAL A 140 2.83 18.14 10.04
CA VAL A 140 2.13 17.40 8.97
C VAL A 140 2.29 15.90 9.19
N VAL A 141 1.17 15.18 9.19
CA VAL A 141 1.12 13.73 9.08
C VAL A 141 0.47 13.41 7.74
N THR A 142 1.14 12.64 6.90
CA THR A 142 0.66 12.35 5.55
C THR A 142 0.69 10.86 5.26
N GLU A 143 -0.23 10.37 4.42
CA GLU A 143 -0.07 9.05 3.80
C GLU A 143 1.24 9.00 2.98
N VAL A 144 1.60 7.81 2.49
CA VAL A 144 2.71 7.67 1.55
C VAL A 144 2.35 8.40 0.25
N VAL A 145 3.01 9.50 -0.04
CA VAL A 145 2.79 10.36 -1.22
C VAL A 145 3.86 10.15 -2.29
N GLY A 146 3.63 10.71 -3.48
CA GLY A 146 4.62 10.77 -4.56
C GLY A 146 5.81 11.67 -4.22
N GLU A 147 6.84 11.63 -5.05
CA GLU A 147 8.06 12.43 -4.81
C GLU A 147 7.83 13.92 -4.97
N SER A 148 6.96 14.29 -5.92
CA SER A 148 6.68 15.70 -6.20
C SER A 148 5.85 16.35 -5.09
N LEU A 149 4.80 15.67 -4.61
CA LEU A 149 4.00 16.18 -3.50
C LEU A 149 4.81 16.17 -2.18
N GLY A 150 5.61 15.13 -1.96
CA GLY A 150 6.52 15.05 -0.82
C GLY A 150 7.54 16.19 -0.80
N ALA A 151 8.09 16.55 -1.95
CA ALA A 151 9.00 17.68 -2.07
C ALA A 151 8.30 19.04 -1.83
N LEU A 152 7.10 19.23 -2.40
CA LEU A 152 6.33 20.45 -2.16
C LEU A 152 5.98 20.61 -0.68
N LEU A 153 5.61 19.52 0.01
CA LEU A 153 5.38 19.55 1.45
C LEU A 153 6.67 19.89 2.23
N GLY A 154 7.81 19.35 1.80
CA GLY A 154 9.12 19.70 2.37
C GLY A 154 9.44 21.19 2.19
N GLU A 155 9.34 21.71 0.97
CA GLU A 155 9.56 23.12 0.64
C GLU A 155 8.63 24.07 1.43
N ALA A 156 7.36 23.67 1.60
CA ALA A 156 6.40 24.40 2.41
C ALA A 156 6.77 24.40 3.90
N LEU A 157 7.15 23.25 4.46
CA LEU A 157 7.57 23.13 5.86
C LEU A 157 8.87 23.88 6.14
N ASP A 158 9.84 23.85 5.22
CA ASP A 158 11.07 24.66 5.32
C ASP A 158 10.74 26.15 5.38
N ARG A 159 9.81 26.62 4.52
CA ARG A 159 9.35 28.02 4.54
C ARG A 159 8.64 28.39 5.84
N TRP A 160 7.90 27.45 6.44
CA TRP A 160 7.26 27.61 7.75
C TRP A 160 8.20 27.33 8.92
N GLN A 161 9.50 27.11 8.69
CA GLN A 161 10.50 26.76 9.69
C GLN A 161 10.07 25.59 10.59
N SER A 162 9.38 24.64 10.01
CA SER A 162 8.71 23.51 10.66
C SER A 162 9.38 22.18 10.31
N PRO A 163 9.29 21.16 11.16
CA PRO A 163 9.96 19.87 10.90
C PRO A 163 9.34 19.14 9.71
N PRO A 164 10.10 18.22 9.08
CA PRO A 164 9.61 17.44 7.94
C PRO A 164 8.36 16.62 8.29
N PRO A 165 7.55 16.23 7.27
CA PRO A 165 6.30 15.53 7.51
C PRO A 165 6.55 14.12 8.06
N LEU A 166 5.67 13.67 8.97
CA LEU A 166 5.61 12.27 9.38
C LEU A 166 4.80 11.48 8.35
N VAL A 167 5.42 10.49 7.72
CA VAL A 167 4.72 9.59 6.78
C VAL A 167 4.08 8.46 7.57
N PHE A 168 2.76 8.39 7.56
CA PHE A 168 1.98 7.38 8.26
C PHE A 168 1.39 6.35 7.29
N GLU A 169 1.63 5.08 7.58
CA GLU A 169 0.99 3.95 6.92
C GLU A 169 0.71 2.87 7.97
N PRO A 170 -0.55 2.44 8.15
CA PRO A 170 -0.89 1.43 9.15
C PRO A 170 -0.12 0.12 9.00
N PHE A 171 0.18 -0.27 7.75
CA PHE A 171 1.00 -1.45 7.43
C PHE A 171 2.36 -1.01 6.88
N ALA A 172 3.23 -0.54 7.78
CA ALA A 172 4.57 -0.03 7.43
C ALA A 172 5.62 -1.13 7.21
N TYR A 173 5.30 -2.41 7.43
CA TYR A 173 6.21 -3.56 7.26
C TYR A 173 7.53 -3.42 8.03
N GLU A 174 7.50 -2.87 9.24
CA GLU A 174 8.69 -2.55 10.05
C GLU A 174 9.57 -3.77 10.31
N ALA A 175 8.94 -4.91 10.64
CA ALA A 175 9.65 -6.16 10.92
C ALA A 175 10.41 -6.65 9.67
N LEU A 176 9.77 -6.61 8.50
CA LEU A 176 10.40 -6.97 7.22
C LEU A 176 11.53 -6.01 6.85
N LYS A 177 11.33 -4.69 7.01
CA LYS A 177 12.35 -3.67 6.76
C LYS A 177 13.57 -3.87 7.66
N THR A 178 13.34 -4.13 8.95
CA THR A 178 14.40 -4.42 9.92
C THR A 178 15.17 -5.68 9.54
N ALA A 179 14.48 -6.76 9.19
CA ALA A 179 15.09 -8.01 8.76
C ALA A 179 15.90 -7.86 7.45
N ASN A 180 15.40 -7.06 6.49
CA ASN A 180 16.13 -6.75 5.26
C ASN A 180 17.45 -6.02 5.54
N ARG A 181 17.42 -5.05 6.46
CA ARG A 181 18.65 -4.35 6.89
C ARG A 181 19.64 -5.31 7.52
N MET A 182 19.19 -6.23 8.37
CA MET A 182 20.04 -7.21 9.04
C MET A 182 20.59 -8.27 8.09
N ALA A 183 19.76 -8.81 7.19
CA ALA A 183 20.16 -9.91 6.31
C ALA A 183 20.81 -9.45 5.00
N PHE A 184 20.40 -8.32 4.45
CA PHE A 184 20.81 -7.85 3.12
C PHE A 184 21.59 -6.54 3.15
N GLY A 185 21.71 -5.87 4.29
CA GLY A 185 22.29 -4.53 4.40
C GLY A 185 21.43 -3.44 3.73
N VAL A 186 20.16 -3.73 3.45
CA VAL A 186 19.23 -2.84 2.76
C VAL A 186 18.22 -2.27 3.74
N ASP A 187 18.32 -0.98 4.04
CA ASP A 187 17.30 -0.29 4.84
C ASP A 187 16.10 0.05 3.96
N GLY A 188 15.28 -0.97 3.69
CA GLY A 188 14.14 -0.82 2.80
C GLY A 188 13.35 -2.11 2.58
N LEU A 189 12.32 -2.03 1.76
CA LEU A 189 11.42 -3.14 1.44
C LEU A 189 11.71 -3.66 0.03
N VAL A 190 12.52 -4.72 -0.04
CA VAL A 190 12.91 -5.36 -1.29
C VAL A 190 11.72 -5.93 -2.07
N SER A 191 11.88 -6.11 -3.37
CA SER A 191 10.91 -6.81 -4.20
C SER A 191 11.34 -8.25 -4.44
N TYR A 192 10.39 -9.09 -4.79
CA TYR A 192 10.60 -10.51 -5.02
C TYR A 192 10.21 -10.88 -6.45
N ARG A 193 10.90 -11.87 -7.01
CA ARG A 193 10.69 -12.42 -8.35
C ARG A 193 10.10 -13.83 -8.23
N LEU A 194 8.79 -13.90 -7.87
CA LEU A 194 8.10 -15.18 -7.72
C LEU A 194 8.05 -15.95 -9.04
N ASP A 195 7.96 -15.24 -10.16
CA ASP A 195 7.93 -15.79 -11.51
C ASP A 195 9.21 -16.57 -11.90
N GLN A 196 10.32 -16.33 -11.20
CA GLN A 196 11.60 -17.01 -11.41
C GLN A 196 11.84 -18.16 -10.44
N ALA A 197 10.93 -18.43 -9.51
CA ALA A 197 11.03 -19.52 -8.57
C ALA A 197 10.47 -20.83 -9.15
N ASP A 198 11.09 -21.98 -8.79
CA ASP A 198 10.54 -23.30 -9.00
C ASP A 198 9.91 -23.89 -7.74
N LEU A 199 10.29 -23.35 -6.58
CA LEU A 199 9.69 -23.60 -5.27
C LEU A 199 9.54 -22.31 -4.49
N LEU A 200 8.33 -22.02 -4.07
CA LEU A 200 7.99 -20.88 -3.22
C LEU A 200 7.56 -21.39 -1.84
N VAL A 201 8.16 -20.85 -0.79
CA VAL A 201 7.74 -21.03 0.59
C VAL A 201 7.31 -19.69 1.16
N SER A 202 6.10 -19.59 1.70
CA SER A 202 5.63 -18.39 2.39
C SER A 202 5.39 -18.69 3.86
N LEU A 203 5.97 -17.88 4.74
CA LEU A 203 5.85 -17.98 6.20
C LEU A 203 4.82 -16.94 6.70
N GLY A 204 3.60 -16.98 6.16
CA GLY A 204 2.51 -16.08 6.50
C GLY A 204 2.36 -14.86 5.60
N ALA A 205 3.20 -14.64 4.60
CA ALA A 205 3.01 -13.55 3.65
C ALA A 205 1.80 -13.81 2.75
N ASP A 206 0.71 -13.06 2.96
CA ASP A 206 -0.53 -13.14 2.16
C ASP A 206 -0.42 -12.34 0.86
N PHE A 207 0.49 -12.76 0.00
CA PHE A 207 0.85 -12.04 -1.21
C PHE A 207 -0.24 -12.04 -2.30
N LEU A 208 -1.27 -12.88 -2.20
CA LEU A 208 -2.44 -12.85 -3.08
C LEU A 208 -3.55 -11.90 -2.56
N GLU A 209 -3.43 -11.40 -1.32
CA GLU A 209 -4.45 -10.55 -0.69
C GLU A 209 -3.98 -9.13 -0.40
N THR A 210 -3.03 -8.97 0.52
CA THR A 210 -2.70 -7.66 1.09
C THR A 210 -1.21 -7.37 1.18
N TRP A 211 -0.34 -8.36 1.01
CA TRP A 211 1.09 -8.20 1.26
C TRP A 211 1.81 -7.44 0.15
N LEU A 212 2.43 -6.31 0.47
CA LEU A 212 3.21 -5.42 -0.39
C LEU A 212 2.50 -5.02 -1.72
N SER A 213 2.56 -5.86 -2.74
CA SER A 213 2.03 -5.61 -4.09
C SER A 213 1.23 -6.80 -4.61
N PRO A 214 -0.01 -7.02 -4.10
CA PRO A 214 -0.73 -8.28 -4.34
C PRO A 214 -1.05 -8.53 -5.82
N VAL A 215 -1.32 -7.49 -6.61
CA VAL A 215 -1.59 -7.66 -8.05
C VAL A 215 -0.34 -8.09 -8.82
N GLU A 216 0.82 -7.52 -8.49
CA GLU A 216 2.10 -7.91 -9.05
C GLU A 216 2.42 -9.36 -8.72
N TYR A 217 2.32 -9.71 -7.44
CA TYR A 217 2.66 -11.06 -6.97
C TYR A 217 1.66 -12.11 -7.44
N ALA A 218 0.38 -11.81 -7.55
CA ALA A 218 -0.60 -12.72 -8.15
C ALA A 218 -0.27 -13.04 -9.61
N ARG A 219 0.18 -12.05 -10.39
CA ARG A 219 0.63 -12.25 -11.78
C ARG A 219 1.90 -13.09 -11.85
N GLN A 220 2.88 -12.78 -11.02
CA GLN A 220 4.13 -13.53 -10.94
C GLN A 220 3.88 -14.97 -10.45
N PHE A 221 2.99 -15.14 -9.45
CA PHE A 221 2.57 -16.45 -8.96
C PHE A 221 1.91 -17.28 -10.06
N LYS A 222 1.00 -16.67 -10.85
CA LYS A 222 0.41 -17.35 -12.01
C LYS A 222 1.48 -17.83 -13.01
N ALA A 223 2.53 -17.05 -13.23
CA ALA A 223 3.63 -17.45 -14.12
C ALA A 223 4.43 -18.62 -13.54
N MET A 224 4.71 -18.62 -12.24
CA MET A 224 5.42 -19.68 -11.54
C MET A 224 4.58 -20.97 -11.37
N HIS A 225 3.34 -20.83 -10.90
CA HIS A 225 2.48 -21.93 -10.46
C HIS A 225 1.57 -22.48 -11.56
N GLY A 226 1.40 -21.75 -12.67
CA GLY A 226 0.66 -22.22 -13.83
C GLY A 226 1.39 -23.34 -14.57
N LEU A 227 0.64 -24.34 -15.07
CA LEU A 227 1.21 -25.39 -15.89
C LEU A 227 1.71 -24.82 -17.23
N GLN A 228 3.02 -24.79 -17.40
CA GLN A 228 3.67 -24.31 -18.63
C GLN A 228 4.64 -25.39 -19.15
N ALA A 229 4.43 -25.82 -20.39
CA ALA A 229 5.27 -26.86 -21.03
C ALA A 229 5.47 -28.11 -20.16
N GLY A 230 4.42 -28.57 -19.46
CA GLY A 230 4.45 -29.73 -18.57
C GLY A 230 5.15 -29.50 -17.22
N ARG A 231 5.55 -28.28 -16.90
CA ARG A 231 6.18 -27.90 -15.63
C ARG A 231 5.28 -26.96 -14.85
N LYS A 232 5.26 -27.13 -13.54
CA LYS A 232 4.55 -26.31 -12.57
C LYS A 232 5.48 -26.09 -11.37
N GLY A 233 5.63 -24.86 -10.90
CA GLY A 233 6.29 -24.59 -9.64
C GLY A 233 5.49 -25.14 -8.46
N TYR A 234 6.18 -25.39 -7.35
CA TYR A 234 5.56 -25.87 -6.12
C TYR A 234 5.43 -24.72 -5.10
N PHE A 235 4.28 -24.64 -4.45
CA PHE A 235 4.01 -23.61 -3.45
C PHE A 235 3.61 -24.23 -2.11
N ALA A 236 4.39 -23.91 -1.06
CA ALA A 236 4.09 -24.23 0.33
C ALA A 236 3.79 -22.95 1.12
N HIS A 237 2.69 -22.96 1.87
CA HIS A 237 2.30 -21.85 2.74
C HIS A 237 2.19 -22.33 4.19
N ILE A 238 2.89 -21.67 5.09
CA ILE A 238 2.90 -21.95 6.52
C ILE A 238 2.28 -20.74 7.23
N ALA A 239 1.08 -20.89 7.73
CA ALA A 239 0.34 -19.81 8.37
C ALA A 239 -0.83 -20.37 9.21
N PRO A 240 -1.25 -19.69 10.28
CA PRO A 240 -2.33 -20.14 11.15
C PRO A 240 -3.72 -20.12 10.49
N CYS A 241 -3.91 -19.23 9.51
CA CYS A 241 -5.21 -19.00 8.88
C CYS A 241 -5.22 -19.44 7.42
N GLN A 242 -6.36 -19.99 6.97
CA GLN A 242 -6.59 -20.30 5.56
C GLN A 242 -7.05 -19.03 4.83
N SER A 243 -6.06 -18.26 4.34
CA SER A 243 -6.27 -17.10 3.46
C SER A 243 -6.45 -17.54 2.00
N LEU A 244 -6.69 -16.59 1.10
CA LEU A 244 -6.66 -16.85 -0.35
C LEU A 244 -5.28 -17.37 -0.80
N THR A 245 -4.21 -16.90 -0.16
CA THR A 245 -2.85 -17.39 -0.40
C THR A 245 -2.73 -18.87 0.01
N ALA A 246 -3.20 -19.23 1.20
CA ALA A 246 -3.21 -20.58 1.70
C ALA A 246 -4.08 -21.53 0.84
N ALA A 247 -5.23 -21.05 0.38
CA ALA A 247 -6.15 -21.82 -0.47
C ALA A 247 -5.57 -22.17 -1.85
N ASN A 248 -4.54 -21.46 -2.30
CA ASN A 248 -3.82 -21.71 -3.56
C ASN A 248 -2.52 -22.52 -3.37
N ALA A 249 -2.18 -22.93 -2.14
CA ALA A 249 -0.97 -23.68 -1.87
C ALA A 249 -1.10 -25.17 -2.26
N ASP A 250 -0.01 -25.76 -2.80
CA ASP A 250 0.11 -27.21 -2.96
C ASP A 250 0.26 -27.92 -1.61
N LEU A 251 0.82 -27.19 -0.62
CA LEU A 251 0.94 -27.61 0.76
C LEU A 251 0.62 -26.43 1.69
N TRP A 252 -0.48 -26.49 2.41
CA TRP A 252 -0.73 -25.58 3.52
C TRP A 252 -0.48 -26.30 4.84
N LEU A 253 0.44 -25.74 5.66
CA LEU A 253 0.70 -26.16 7.02
C LEU A 253 0.08 -25.14 7.98
N ALA A 254 -1.04 -25.50 8.57
CA ALA A 254 -1.66 -24.70 9.62
C ALA A 254 -0.78 -24.75 10.86
N CYS A 255 -0.07 -23.67 11.15
CA CYS A 255 0.84 -23.60 12.28
C CYS A 255 0.25 -22.78 13.43
N ARG A 256 0.81 -22.94 14.61
CA ARG A 256 0.49 -22.09 15.77
C ARG A 256 0.94 -20.66 15.48
N PRO A 257 0.09 -19.62 15.72
CA PRO A 257 0.47 -18.22 15.48
C PRO A 257 1.77 -17.84 16.19
N GLY A 258 2.70 -17.19 15.46
CA GLY A 258 4.02 -16.79 15.97
C GLY A 258 5.08 -17.89 15.95
N SER A 259 4.78 -19.06 15.37
CA SER A 259 5.76 -20.16 15.23
C SER A 259 6.43 -20.23 13.86
N GLU A 260 6.07 -19.36 12.93
CA GLU A 260 6.58 -19.34 11.56
C GLU A 260 8.11 -19.20 11.52
N GLY A 261 8.67 -18.40 12.43
CA GLY A 261 10.12 -18.25 12.57
C GLY A 261 10.82 -19.55 13.01
N ALA A 262 10.21 -20.35 13.89
CA ALA A 262 10.76 -21.64 14.30
C ALA A 262 10.82 -22.62 13.11
N VAL A 263 9.81 -22.62 12.23
CA VAL A 263 9.83 -23.39 10.98
C VAL A 263 10.98 -22.94 10.08
N ALA A 264 11.20 -21.64 9.91
CA ALA A 264 12.31 -21.11 9.12
C ALA A 264 13.67 -21.55 9.67
N LEU A 265 13.89 -21.45 11.00
CA LEU A 265 15.14 -21.87 11.65
C LEU A 265 15.37 -23.38 11.52
N GLY A 266 14.32 -24.18 11.62
CA GLY A 266 14.40 -25.62 11.36
C GLY A 266 14.80 -25.95 9.91
N LEU A 267 14.26 -25.21 8.94
CA LEU A 267 14.64 -25.35 7.53
C LEU A 267 16.09 -24.90 7.27
N ILE A 268 16.57 -23.82 7.94
CA ILE A 268 17.99 -23.42 7.88
C ILE A 268 18.88 -24.54 8.42
N ARG A 269 18.55 -25.10 9.60
CA ARG A 269 19.29 -26.21 10.19
C ARG A 269 19.43 -27.36 9.22
N GLN A 270 18.32 -27.85 8.67
CA GLN A 270 18.35 -28.95 7.70
C GLN A 270 19.14 -28.61 6.42
N ALA A 271 19.06 -27.37 5.95
CA ALA A 271 19.82 -26.92 4.80
C ALA A 271 21.34 -26.95 5.07
N LEU A 272 21.78 -26.48 6.24
CA LEU A 272 23.20 -26.49 6.62
C LEU A 272 23.72 -27.93 6.83
N GLU A 273 22.96 -28.80 7.51
CA GLU A 273 23.30 -30.22 7.72
C GLU A 273 23.44 -30.99 6.40
N ASN A 274 22.67 -30.59 5.37
CA ASN A 274 22.76 -31.13 4.00
C ASN A 274 23.75 -30.39 3.09
N GLY A 275 24.64 -29.58 3.67
CA GLY A 275 25.76 -28.97 2.98
C GLY A 275 25.43 -27.72 2.15
N ARG A 276 24.25 -27.12 2.32
CA ARG A 276 23.94 -25.79 1.78
C ARG A 276 24.68 -24.70 2.57
N GLY A 277 24.77 -23.50 2.02
CA GLY A 277 25.42 -22.35 2.67
C GLY A 277 26.96 -22.38 2.69
N LYS A 278 27.62 -23.27 1.89
CA LYS A 278 29.12 -23.33 1.82
C LYS A 278 29.75 -22.04 1.30
N HIS A 279 29.01 -21.23 0.55
CA HIS A 279 29.44 -19.93 0.05
C HIS A 279 29.44 -18.84 1.12
N LEU A 280 28.80 -19.08 2.26
CA LEU A 280 28.80 -18.13 3.38
C LEU A 280 30.16 -18.13 4.11
N PRO A 281 30.62 -16.96 4.62
CA PRO A 281 31.80 -16.90 5.46
C PRO A 281 31.71 -17.89 6.65
N ALA A 282 32.84 -18.52 6.99
CA ALA A 282 32.85 -19.55 8.03
C ALA A 282 32.30 -19.06 9.40
N PRO A 283 32.62 -17.84 9.88
CA PRO A 283 32.04 -17.33 11.12
C PRO A 283 30.52 -17.21 11.07
N LEU A 284 29.98 -16.65 9.97
CA LEU A 284 28.53 -16.51 9.77
C LEU A 284 27.83 -17.87 9.74
N ARG A 285 28.41 -18.86 9.04
CA ARG A 285 27.85 -20.20 8.99
C ARG A 285 27.89 -20.91 10.37
N GLN A 286 28.94 -20.69 11.17
CA GLN A 286 29.03 -21.22 12.52
C GLN A 286 27.97 -20.59 13.45
N THR A 287 27.78 -19.29 13.38
CA THR A 287 26.72 -18.59 14.12
C THR A 287 25.35 -19.12 13.72
N LEU A 288 25.06 -19.23 12.42
CA LEU A 288 23.80 -19.81 11.93
C LEU A 288 23.58 -21.24 12.44
N ALA A 289 24.59 -22.08 12.39
CA ALA A 289 24.50 -23.46 12.88
C ALA A 289 24.24 -23.53 14.38
N ALA A 290 24.88 -22.67 15.18
CA ALA A 290 24.68 -22.60 16.62
C ALA A 290 23.27 -22.11 16.99
N GLU A 291 22.81 -21.02 16.36
CA GLU A 291 21.50 -20.44 16.62
C GLU A 291 20.34 -21.35 16.15
N CYS A 292 20.55 -22.13 15.08
CA CYS A 292 19.56 -23.07 14.57
C CYS A 292 19.61 -24.45 15.24
N ALA A 293 20.65 -24.78 16.01
CA ALA A 293 20.82 -26.07 16.65
C ALA A 293 19.62 -26.55 17.51
N PRO A 294 18.91 -25.67 18.27
CA PRO A 294 17.75 -26.09 19.04
C PRO A 294 16.52 -26.51 18.21
N TYR A 295 16.48 -26.19 16.91
CA TYR A 295 15.32 -26.36 16.05
C TYR A 295 15.37 -27.68 15.25
N SER A 296 15.38 -28.84 16.00
CA SER A 296 15.22 -30.14 15.34
C SER A 296 13.82 -30.29 14.72
N PRO A 297 13.61 -31.20 13.75
CA PRO A 297 12.29 -31.43 13.15
C PRO A 297 11.21 -31.69 14.20
N GLU A 298 11.50 -32.49 15.23
CA GLU A 298 10.58 -32.82 16.32
C GLU A 298 10.28 -31.59 17.19
N LYS A 299 11.30 -30.78 17.48
CA LYS A 299 11.13 -29.55 18.26
C LYS A 299 10.29 -28.52 17.51
N VAL A 300 10.54 -28.37 16.21
CA VAL A 300 9.74 -27.47 15.36
C VAL A 300 8.30 -27.98 15.26
N ALA A 301 8.10 -29.28 15.03
CA ALA A 301 6.79 -29.91 14.98
C ALA A 301 5.99 -29.65 16.28
N GLN A 302 6.62 -29.81 17.42
CA GLN A 302 6.01 -29.53 18.73
C GLN A 302 5.70 -28.04 18.92
N THR A 303 6.62 -27.16 18.51
CA THR A 303 6.48 -25.69 18.70
C THR A 303 5.40 -25.12 17.78
N ALA A 304 5.39 -25.55 16.52
CA ALA A 304 4.50 -25.04 15.48
C ALA A 304 3.18 -25.82 15.37
N ASP A 305 3.05 -26.95 16.09
CA ASP A 305 1.89 -27.85 16.01
C ASP A 305 1.63 -28.35 14.58
N ILE A 306 2.70 -28.78 13.92
CA ILE A 306 2.67 -29.34 12.56
C ILE A 306 3.30 -30.74 12.54
N PRO A 307 2.91 -31.65 11.61
CA PRO A 307 3.55 -32.96 11.52
C PRO A 307 5.04 -32.87 11.15
N ALA A 308 5.91 -33.57 11.88
CA ALA A 308 7.36 -33.59 11.61
C ALA A 308 7.67 -34.07 10.19
N GLU A 309 6.99 -35.11 9.72
CA GLU A 309 7.17 -35.66 8.37
C GLU A 309 6.78 -34.62 7.27
N ALA A 310 5.85 -33.72 7.55
CA ALA A 310 5.50 -32.66 6.61
C ALA A 310 6.64 -31.65 6.48
N LEU A 311 7.28 -31.29 7.62
CA LEU A 311 8.46 -30.44 7.64
C LEU A 311 9.63 -31.08 6.90
N GLU A 312 9.91 -32.36 7.15
CA GLU A 312 10.98 -33.11 6.48
C GLU A 312 10.75 -33.20 4.97
N ARG A 313 9.53 -33.49 4.53
CA ARG A 313 9.18 -33.47 3.10
C ARG A 313 9.35 -32.10 2.47
N LEU A 314 8.98 -31.03 3.18
CA LEU A 314 9.17 -29.66 2.71
C LEU A 314 10.67 -29.34 2.58
N ALA A 315 11.47 -29.70 3.59
CA ALA A 315 12.91 -29.49 3.56
C ALA A 315 13.58 -30.28 2.41
N ALA A 316 13.20 -31.53 2.20
CA ALA A 316 13.70 -32.33 1.08
C ALA A 316 13.40 -31.68 -0.29
N ARG A 317 12.17 -31.13 -0.46
CA ARG A 317 11.81 -30.37 -1.67
C ARG A 317 12.63 -29.11 -1.81
N LEU A 318 12.82 -28.37 -0.71
CA LEU A 318 13.60 -27.12 -0.69
C LEU A 318 15.06 -27.37 -1.09
N LEU A 319 15.65 -28.46 -0.61
CA LEU A 319 17.02 -28.86 -0.95
C LEU A 319 17.16 -29.32 -2.42
N ALA A 320 16.12 -29.93 -2.99
CA ALA A 320 16.09 -30.37 -4.37
C ALA A 320 15.80 -29.23 -5.36
N ALA A 321 15.20 -28.13 -4.90
CA ALA A 321 14.85 -26.99 -5.74
C ALA A 321 16.10 -26.31 -6.33
N LYS A 322 15.98 -25.88 -7.59
CA LYS A 322 17.04 -25.13 -8.31
C LYS A 322 16.90 -23.63 -8.13
N ALA A 323 15.69 -23.18 -7.93
CA ALA A 323 15.34 -21.78 -7.82
C ALA A 323 14.36 -21.54 -6.63
N PRO A 324 14.73 -21.91 -5.39
CA PRO A 324 13.88 -21.69 -4.24
C PRO A 324 13.76 -20.22 -3.87
N LEU A 325 12.58 -19.82 -3.35
CA LEU A 325 12.33 -18.51 -2.78
C LEU A 325 11.51 -18.65 -1.50
N VAL A 326 11.91 -17.92 -0.46
CA VAL A 326 11.21 -17.89 0.83
C VAL A 326 10.73 -16.47 1.13
N LEU A 327 9.45 -16.32 1.40
CA LEU A 327 8.84 -15.06 1.84
C LEU A 327 8.65 -15.08 3.36
N GLY A 328 8.76 -13.89 3.96
CA GLY A 328 8.63 -13.70 5.41
C GLY A 328 7.21 -13.77 5.93
N THR A 329 6.92 -12.96 6.95
CA THR A 329 5.65 -13.04 7.70
C THR A 329 4.56 -12.11 7.15
N ALA A 330 3.40 -12.14 7.83
CA ALA A 330 2.20 -11.43 7.47
C ALA A 330 2.37 -9.90 7.38
N THR A 331 1.42 -9.24 6.72
CA THR A 331 1.38 -7.79 6.49
C THR A 331 1.42 -6.96 7.78
N ALA A 332 0.73 -7.41 8.83
CA ALA A 332 0.56 -6.67 10.09
C ALA A 332 1.63 -6.96 11.14
N GLY A 333 2.62 -7.81 10.82
CA GLY A 333 3.67 -8.18 11.77
C GLY A 333 4.60 -7.01 12.13
N SER A 334 4.74 -6.71 13.41
CA SER A 334 5.60 -5.62 13.92
C SER A 334 6.38 -5.96 15.18
N GLY A 335 6.14 -7.12 15.79
CA GLY A 335 6.78 -7.54 17.03
C GLY A 335 8.16 -8.16 16.83
N ALA A 336 8.85 -8.44 17.94
CA ALA A 336 10.16 -9.10 17.92
C ALA A 336 10.10 -10.50 17.27
N ALA A 337 9.01 -11.25 17.47
CA ALA A 337 8.78 -12.53 16.82
C ALA A 337 8.72 -12.38 15.30
N ASP A 338 8.06 -11.33 14.80
CA ASP A 338 7.96 -11.06 13.36
C ASP A 338 9.30 -10.63 12.77
N VAL A 339 10.10 -9.85 13.49
CA VAL A 339 11.48 -9.51 13.08
C VAL A 339 12.32 -10.78 12.98
N GLY A 340 12.29 -11.64 13.99
CA GLY A 340 13.00 -12.91 14.00
C GLY A 340 12.59 -13.84 12.87
N ALA A 341 11.29 -13.97 12.60
CA ALA A 341 10.76 -14.80 11.54
C ALA A 341 11.13 -14.28 10.14
N ASN A 342 11.01 -12.97 9.90
CA ASN A 342 11.47 -12.35 8.64
C ASN A 342 12.98 -12.47 8.45
N LEU A 343 13.75 -12.30 9.53
CA LEU A 343 15.21 -12.48 9.48
C LEU A 343 15.57 -13.92 9.14
N ALA A 344 14.93 -14.91 9.77
CA ALA A 344 15.15 -16.33 9.47
C ALA A 344 14.78 -16.65 8.01
N ALA A 345 13.67 -16.13 7.48
CA ALA A 345 13.30 -16.27 6.06
C ALA A 345 14.37 -15.70 5.13
N ASN A 346 14.86 -14.50 5.42
CA ASN A 346 15.90 -13.84 4.63
C ASN A 346 17.24 -14.57 4.68
N LEU A 347 17.61 -15.09 5.86
CA LEU A 347 18.83 -15.91 6.04
C LEU A 347 18.70 -17.26 5.33
N LEU A 348 17.51 -17.86 5.33
CA LEU A 348 17.25 -19.07 4.55
C LEU A 348 17.45 -18.83 3.05
N ASN A 349 16.96 -17.70 2.51
CA ASN A 349 17.25 -17.31 1.14
C ASN A 349 18.77 -17.19 0.88
N ARG A 350 19.51 -16.58 1.81
CA ARG A 350 20.99 -16.49 1.73
C ARG A 350 21.67 -17.85 1.73
N VAL A 351 21.19 -18.80 2.56
CA VAL A 351 21.74 -20.16 2.62
C VAL A 351 21.50 -20.93 1.31
N LEU A 352 20.34 -20.69 0.68
CA LEU A 352 19.89 -21.42 -0.51
C LEU A 352 20.41 -20.81 -1.82
N ASP A 353 20.51 -19.48 -1.90
CA ASP A 353 20.84 -18.72 -3.10
C ASP A 353 21.97 -17.73 -2.84
N PRO A 354 23.22 -18.04 -3.31
CA PRO A 354 24.37 -17.16 -3.13
C PRO A 354 24.19 -15.76 -3.72
N GLU A 355 23.51 -15.67 -4.85
CA GLU A 355 23.37 -14.45 -5.63
C GLU A 355 22.09 -13.67 -5.27
N LEU A 356 21.18 -14.27 -4.49
CA LEU A 356 19.85 -13.72 -4.22
C LEU A 356 19.11 -13.33 -5.51
N ALA A 357 19.24 -14.13 -6.56
CA ALA A 357 18.78 -13.80 -7.92
C ALA A 357 17.27 -13.47 -7.99
N ARG A 358 16.48 -13.93 -7.01
CA ARG A 358 15.04 -13.71 -6.91
C ARG A 358 14.63 -12.60 -5.95
N ILE A 359 15.60 -11.86 -5.41
CA ILE A 359 15.38 -10.73 -4.50
C ILE A 359 15.94 -9.46 -5.15
N ASP A 360 15.05 -8.52 -5.48
CA ASP A 360 15.41 -7.25 -6.10
C ASP A 360 15.57 -6.17 -5.03
N CYS A 361 16.80 -5.89 -4.66
CA CYS A 361 17.15 -4.87 -3.67
C CYS A 361 17.14 -3.43 -4.23
N ALA A 362 17.03 -3.25 -5.54
CA ALA A 362 16.96 -1.95 -6.18
C ALA A 362 15.50 -1.49 -6.35
N GLY A 363 14.63 -2.37 -6.82
CA GLY A 363 13.21 -2.11 -7.07
C GLY A 363 12.37 -2.13 -5.79
N ARG A 364 12.75 -1.35 -4.77
CA ARG A 364 12.14 -1.34 -3.44
C ARG A 364 10.75 -0.69 -3.44
N HIS A 365 9.87 -1.18 -2.56
CA HIS A 365 8.53 -0.64 -2.40
C HIS A 365 8.55 0.71 -1.69
N ARG A 366 7.79 1.69 -2.22
CA ARG A 366 7.75 3.06 -1.67
C ARG A 366 7.21 3.11 -0.24
N VAL A 367 6.38 2.19 0.17
CA VAL A 367 5.87 2.10 1.55
C VAL A 367 7.00 2.01 2.60
N GLU A 368 8.24 1.73 2.20
CA GLU A 368 9.44 1.81 3.06
C GLU A 368 9.67 3.20 3.67
N THR A 369 9.07 4.26 3.11
CA THR A 369 9.18 5.63 3.62
C THR A 369 8.30 5.88 4.83
N ALA A 370 7.37 4.99 5.14
CA ALA A 370 6.52 5.10 6.31
C ALA A 370 7.33 5.06 7.61
N ALA A 371 6.94 5.92 8.54
CA ALA A 371 7.54 5.97 9.87
C ALA A 371 7.21 4.70 10.66
N PRO A 372 8.13 4.22 11.50
CA PRO A 372 7.85 3.09 12.39
C PRO A 372 6.79 3.48 13.43
N ARG A 373 6.01 2.49 13.87
CA ARG A 373 4.92 2.69 14.84
C ARG A 373 5.37 3.45 16.09
N ALA A 374 6.56 3.14 16.59
CA ALA A 374 7.11 3.83 17.77
C ALA A 374 7.28 5.35 17.53
N ALA A 375 7.74 5.75 16.34
CA ALA A 375 7.87 7.16 15.97
C ALA A 375 6.51 7.83 15.83
N VAL A 376 5.52 7.15 15.26
CA VAL A 376 4.14 7.65 15.16
C VAL A 376 3.55 7.88 16.56
N LEU A 377 3.66 6.91 17.45
CA LEU A 377 3.18 7.04 18.83
C LEU A 377 3.90 8.15 19.60
N ALA A 378 5.22 8.24 19.44
CA ALA A 378 6.02 9.32 20.05
C ALA A 378 5.59 10.69 19.52
N PHE A 379 5.36 10.83 18.22
CA PHE A 379 4.89 12.08 17.61
C PHE A 379 3.58 12.55 18.26
N PHE A 380 2.55 11.73 18.29
CA PHE A 380 1.27 12.13 18.89
C PHE A 380 1.37 12.39 20.40
N LYS A 381 2.18 11.61 21.12
CA LYS A 381 2.42 11.83 22.55
C LYS A 381 3.15 13.15 22.84
N GLN A 382 4.02 13.58 21.92
CA GLN A 382 4.86 14.78 22.07
C GLN A 382 4.22 16.03 21.45
N LEU A 383 3.03 15.92 20.85
CA LEU A 383 2.31 17.10 20.39
C LEU A 383 2.05 18.02 21.60
N ASP A 384 2.70 19.18 21.59
CA ASP A 384 2.61 20.16 22.65
C ASP A 384 2.05 21.48 22.09
N PRO A 385 0.98 22.03 22.69
CA PRO A 385 0.40 23.30 22.24
C PRO A 385 1.37 24.48 22.22
N GLY A 386 2.36 24.46 23.11
CA GLY A 386 3.40 25.49 23.15
C GLY A 386 4.32 25.49 21.93
N SER A 387 4.42 24.36 21.22
CA SER A 387 5.28 24.18 20.04
C SER A 387 4.54 23.71 18.78
N THR A 388 3.22 23.51 18.86
CA THR A 388 2.39 23.07 17.74
C THR A 388 1.14 23.92 17.68
N GLY A 389 1.11 24.84 16.72
CA GLY A 389 -0.07 25.69 16.49
C GLY A 389 -1.05 25.07 15.50
N LEU A 390 -0.56 24.24 14.54
CA LEU A 390 -1.37 23.61 13.51
C LEU A 390 -0.89 22.18 13.23
N LEU A 391 -1.84 21.25 13.13
CA LEU A 391 -1.61 19.88 12.69
C LEU A 391 -2.42 19.59 11.42
N LEU A 392 -1.75 19.35 10.31
CA LEU A 392 -2.37 18.89 9.06
C LEU A 392 -2.29 17.37 8.95
N LEU A 393 -3.44 16.71 8.81
CA LEU A 393 -3.61 15.26 8.64
C LEU A 393 -4.03 14.99 7.19
N ASN A 394 -3.09 14.58 6.34
CA ASN A 394 -3.36 14.35 4.93
C ASN A 394 -3.75 12.90 4.64
N ASN A 395 -5.03 12.68 4.40
CA ASN A 395 -5.62 11.39 4.00
C ASN A 395 -5.19 10.22 4.90
N VAL A 396 -5.16 10.45 6.20
CA VAL A 396 -4.79 9.46 7.23
C VAL A 396 -5.85 9.40 8.32
N ASN A 397 -6.09 8.19 8.84
CA ASN A 397 -7.02 7.95 9.95
C ASN A 397 -6.30 7.24 11.12
N PRO A 398 -5.39 7.94 11.84
CA PRO A 398 -4.62 7.35 12.92
C PRO A 398 -5.48 6.97 14.14
N VAL A 399 -6.62 7.61 14.36
CA VAL A 399 -7.56 7.28 15.45
C VAL A 399 -8.12 5.87 15.25
N PHE A 400 -8.52 5.54 14.03
CA PHE A 400 -9.00 4.19 13.68
C PHE A 400 -7.86 3.17 13.67
N ALA A 401 -6.73 3.51 13.04
CA ALA A 401 -5.63 2.58 12.82
C ALA A 401 -4.86 2.20 14.09
N LEU A 402 -4.84 3.07 15.11
CA LEU A 402 -4.13 2.89 16.37
C LEU A 402 -5.06 3.10 17.57
N PRO A 403 -6.11 2.27 17.72
CA PRO A 403 -7.07 2.41 18.81
C PRO A 403 -6.36 2.22 20.16
N GLY A 404 -6.76 3.01 21.15
CA GLY A 404 -6.17 2.96 22.49
C GLY A 404 -4.77 3.60 22.63
N ALA A 405 -4.28 4.28 21.59
CA ALA A 405 -3.00 4.98 21.62
C ALA A 405 -3.06 6.41 22.22
N GLY A 406 -4.23 6.85 22.69
CA GLY A 406 -4.44 8.20 23.22
C GLY A 406 -4.48 9.29 22.14
N ILE A 407 -4.58 8.92 20.87
CA ILE A 407 -4.57 9.88 19.75
C ILE A 407 -5.87 10.69 19.73
N ALA A 408 -7.01 10.04 19.96
CA ALA A 408 -8.31 10.72 19.98
C ALA A 408 -8.37 11.78 21.08
N GLU A 409 -7.90 11.44 22.28
CA GLU A 409 -7.82 12.35 23.43
C GLU A 409 -6.88 13.52 23.16
N ARG A 410 -5.80 13.25 22.41
CA ARG A 410 -4.83 14.28 22.06
C ARG A 410 -5.36 15.25 21.00
N LEU A 411 -6.05 14.76 19.98
CA LEU A 411 -6.66 15.60 18.93
C LEU A 411 -7.87 16.41 19.44
N ALA A 412 -8.53 15.94 20.49
CA ALA A 412 -9.66 16.63 21.10
C ALA A 412 -9.26 17.84 21.96
N GLN A 413 -7.96 18.09 22.19
CA GLN A 413 -7.50 19.24 22.98
C GLN A 413 -7.60 20.53 22.15
N PRO A 414 -8.13 21.64 22.70
CA PRO A 414 -8.50 22.83 21.94
C PRO A 414 -7.30 23.72 21.52
N ASP A 415 -6.09 23.39 21.99
CA ASP A 415 -4.94 24.29 21.87
C ASP A 415 -4.13 24.10 20.56
N ILE A 416 -4.49 23.09 19.76
CA ILE A 416 -3.88 22.83 18.44
C ILE A 416 -4.99 22.86 17.39
N PHE A 417 -4.81 23.66 16.35
CA PHE A 417 -5.76 23.72 15.24
C PHE A 417 -5.52 22.50 14.31
N VAL A 418 -6.47 21.57 14.31
CA VAL A 418 -6.37 20.31 13.54
C VAL A 418 -7.09 20.44 12.22
N VAL A 419 -6.37 20.18 11.13
CA VAL A 419 -6.89 20.18 9.75
C VAL A 419 -6.82 18.77 9.18
N SER A 420 -7.94 18.21 8.72
CA SER A 420 -8.01 16.95 7.98
C SER A 420 -8.28 17.20 6.50
N THR A 421 -7.63 16.47 5.59
CA THR A 421 -7.94 16.53 4.15
C THR A 421 -8.82 15.35 3.69
N GLY A 422 -9.49 14.68 4.62
CA GLY A 422 -10.38 13.56 4.36
C GLY A 422 -11.61 13.92 3.53
N ASN A 423 -12.03 13.03 2.65
CA ASN A 423 -13.25 13.18 1.85
C ASN A 423 -14.52 12.63 2.54
N PHE A 424 -14.35 12.03 3.72
CA PHE A 424 -15.41 11.46 4.54
C PHE A 424 -15.20 11.86 6.00
N MET A 425 -16.30 11.91 6.77
CA MET A 425 -16.22 12.17 8.21
C MET A 425 -15.87 10.86 8.94
N ASP A 426 -14.60 10.50 8.90
CA ASP A 426 -14.04 9.37 9.63
C ASP A 426 -13.71 9.75 11.10
N GLU A 427 -13.21 8.79 11.89
CA GLU A 427 -12.93 8.96 13.31
C GLU A 427 -11.92 10.09 13.58
N THR A 428 -10.97 10.30 12.68
CA THR A 428 -9.97 11.36 12.78
C THR A 428 -10.55 12.71 12.32
N SER A 429 -11.28 12.73 11.21
CA SER A 429 -11.91 13.95 10.67
C SER A 429 -12.96 14.51 11.63
N LEU A 430 -13.68 13.65 12.37
CA LEU A 430 -14.63 14.09 13.42
C LEU A 430 -13.97 14.85 14.56
N LEU A 431 -12.67 14.70 14.78
CA LEU A 431 -11.90 15.41 15.80
C LEU A 431 -11.17 16.65 15.26
N ALA A 432 -11.18 16.86 13.94
CA ALA A 432 -10.56 18.03 13.33
C ALA A 432 -11.38 19.32 13.59
N ASP A 433 -10.72 20.47 13.52
CA ASP A 433 -11.37 21.79 13.55
C ASP A 433 -11.79 22.20 12.14
N LEU A 434 -11.00 21.85 11.13
CA LEU A 434 -11.28 22.12 9.73
C LEU A 434 -11.11 20.83 8.91
N VAL A 435 -12.12 20.46 8.12
CA VAL A 435 -12.04 19.38 7.15
C VAL A 435 -12.06 19.96 5.74
N LEU A 436 -11.01 19.67 4.98
CA LEU A 436 -10.83 20.09 3.58
C LEU A 436 -10.97 18.87 2.66
N PRO A 437 -12.13 18.62 2.06
CA PRO A 437 -12.32 17.47 1.18
C PRO A 437 -11.65 17.70 -0.18
N VAL A 438 -10.32 17.61 -0.22
CA VAL A 438 -9.51 17.83 -1.43
C VAL A 438 -9.88 16.87 -2.56
N GLY A 439 -9.53 17.23 -3.80
CA GLY A 439 -9.81 16.45 -4.99
C GLY A 439 -9.28 15.02 -4.87
N MET A 440 -10.10 14.05 -5.24
CA MET A 440 -9.73 12.63 -5.23
C MET A 440 -8.91 12.24 -6.47
N PRO A 441 -8.19 11.12 -6.45
CA PRO A 441 -7.60 10.53 -7.64
C PRO A 441 -8.64 10.44 -8.78
N LEU A 442 -8.26 10.71 -10.02
CA LEU A 442 -9.10 10.91 -11.21
C LEU A 442 -9.72 12.31 -11.36
N GLU A 443 -9.70 13.17 -10.35
CA GLU A 443 -10.20 14.55 -10.40
C GLU A 443 -9.08 15.60 -10.34
N CYS A 444 -7.88 15.25 -9.87
CA CYS A 444 -6.75 16.18 -9.70
C CYS A 444 -5.44 15.62 -10.25
N TRP A 445 -4.47 16.52 -10.41
CA TRP A 445 -3.11 16.18 -10.84
C TRP A 445 -2.28 15.69 -9.65
N ASP A 446 -1.45 14.66 -9.88
CA ASP A 446 -0.39 14.20 -8.99
C ASP A 446 0.54 13.23 -9.75
N GLU A 447 1.51 12.65 -9.05
CA GLU A 447 2.28 11.49 -9.46
C GLU A 447 2.47 10.54 -8.28
N TYR A 448 2.64 9.27 -8.58
CA TYR A 448 2.95 8.28 -7.56
C TYR A 448 3.62 7.05 -8.17
N GLY A 449 4.77 6.66 -7.64
CA GLY A 449 5.40 5.39 -7.98
C GLY A 449 5.36 4.43 -6.79
N GLY A 450 4.68 3.30 -6.90
CA GLY A 450 4.62 2.29 -5.82
C GLY A 450 5.97 1.61 -5.53
N LYS A 451 6.93 1.75 -6.43
CA LYS A 451 8.31 1.22 -6.31
C LYS A 451 9.31 2.24 -6.80
N ARG A 452 10.55 2.14 -6.35
CA ARG A 452 11.66 2.95 -6.86
C ARG A 452 11.85 2.74 -8.37
N GLY A 453 12.16 3.80 -9.07
CA GLY A 453 12.32 3.81 -10.53
C GLY A 453 11.01 3.86 -11.31
N LEU A 454 9.86 3.87 -10.64
CA LEU A 454 8.57 4.08 -11.26
C LEU A 454 8.05 5.48 -10.94
N ILE A 455 7.73 6.24 -11.97
CA ILE A 455 7.05 7.53 -11.86
C ILE A 455 5.77 7.41 -12.66
N SER A 456 4.65 7.27 -11.97
CA SER A 456 3.35 7.08 -12.60
C SER A 456 2.51 8.35 -12.44
N GLY A 457 1.99 8.87 -13.55
CA GLY A 457 1.18 10.08 -13.53
C GLY A 457 -0.22 9.80 -12.99
N LEU A 458 -0.73 10.73 -12.20
CA LEU A 458 -2.15 10.88 -11.92
C LEU A 458 -2.63 12.11 -12.67
N GLN A 459 -3.39 11.90 -13.75
CA GLN A 459 -4.04 12.99 -14.46
C GLN A 459 -5.55 12.96 -14.22
N PRO A 460 -6.22 14.12 -14.17
CA PRO A 460 -7.68 14.15 -14.10
C PRO A 460 -8.27 13.44 -15.34
N ALA A 461 -9.14 12.47 -15.11
CA ALA A 461 -9.90 11.77 -16.15
C ALA A 461 -11.34 12.27 -16.24
N MET A 462 -11.71 13.18 -15.33
CA MET A 462 -13.00 13.86 -15.25
C MET A 462 -12.83 15.20 -14.53
N GLY A 463 -13.80 16.09 -14.69
CA GLY A 463 -13.87 17.28 -13.85
C GLY A 463 -14.25 16.95 -12.41
N SER A 464 -13.79 17.76 -11.46
CA SER A 464 -14.15 17.61 -10.05
C SER A 464 -15.67 17.65 -9.86
N LEU A 465 -16.22 16.71 -9.08
CA LEU A 465 -17.64 16.66 -8.73
C LEU A 465 -18.01 17.71 -7.68
N THR A 466 -17.03 18.18 -6.92
CA THR A 466 -17.22 19.07 -5.77
C THR A 466 -16.51 20.41 -5.95
N ALA A 467 -15.95 20.68 -7.13
CA ALA A 467 -15.07 21.82 -7.41
C ALA A 467 -13.87 21.95 -6.43
N ALA A 468 -13.54 20.85 -5.76
CA ALA A 468 -12.43 20.81 -4.82
C ALA A 468 -11.08 20.91 -5.55
N PRO A 469 -10.11 21.71 -5.07
CA PRO A 469 -8.75 21.71 -5.54
C PRO A 469 -8.01 20.44 -5.11
N GLY A 470 -6.92 20.09 -5.82
CA GLY A 470 -5.97 19.09 -5.36
C GLY A 470 -5.18 19.57 -4.14
N LEU A 471 -4.67 18.65 -3.33
CA LEU A 471 -3.86 19.02 -2.16
C LEU A 471 -2.65 19.88 -2.54
N GLY A 472 -1.97 19.55 -3.66
CA GLY A 472 -0.83 20.32 -4.13
C GLY A 472 -1.18 21.81 -4.39
N ASP A 473 -2.37 22.09 -4.94
CA ASP A 473 -2.83 23.46 -5.14
C ASP A 473 -3.12 24.16 -3.81
N VAL A 474 -3.71 23.45 -2.83
CA VAL A 474 -3.95 24.00 -1.48
C VAL A 474 -2.64 24.36 -0.81
N ILE A 475 -1.62 23.49 -0.86
CA ILE A 475 -0.30 23.73 -0.26
C ILE A 475 0.43 24.88 -0.98
N LEU A 476 0.38 24.94 -2.31
CA LEU A 476 0.97 26.06 -3.07
C LEU A 476 0.39 27.40 -2.62
N ARG A 477 -0.93 27.51 -2.50
CA ARG A 477 -1.58 28.75 -2.06
C ARG A 477 -1.34 29.07 -0.59
N ALA A 478 -1.24 28.05 0.27
CA ALA A 478 -0.98 28.28 1.70
C ALA A 478 0.46 28.68 2.01
N ALA A 479 1.44 28.13 1.27
CA ALA A 479 2.85 28.34 1.57
C ALA A 479 3.52 29.45 0.73
N PHE A 480 3.02 29.68 -0.50
CA PHE A 480 3.71 30.51 -1.51
C PHE A 480 2.82 31.63 -2.08
N GLU A 481 1.94 32.18 -1.26
CA GLU A 481 0.96 33.21 -1.65
C GLU A 481 1.56 34.33 -2.50
N ALA A 482 2.73 34.88 -2.07
CA ALA A 482 3.37 36.01 -2.71
C ALA A 482 4.30 35.66 -3.88
N ASP A 483 4.87 34.43 -3.88
CA ASP A 483 5.87 33.99 -4.86
C ASP A 483 5.75 32.45 -5.08
N PRO A 484 4.71 32.01 -5.77
CA PRO A 484 4.49 30.60 -6.04
C PRO A 484 5.52 30.08 -7.05
N PRO A 485 6.12 28.87 -6.81
CA PRO A 485 7.07 28.25 -7.72
C PRO A 485 6.46 27.86 -9.07
N ALA A 486 5.13 27.84 -9.15
CA ALA A 486 4.35 27.60 -10.35
C ALA A 486 2.92 28.17 -10.18
N PRO A 487 2.20 28.45 -11.28
CA PRO A 487 0.84 29.00 -11.22
C PRO A 487 -0.18 28.04 -10.59
N ASP A 488 0.04 26.74 -10.70
CA ASP A 488 -0.76 25.65 -10.15
C ASP A 488 0.10 24.42 -9.91
N TYR A 489 -0.45 23.39 -9.25
CA TYR A 489 0.28 22.17 -8.96
C TYR A 489 0.62 21.35 -10.22
N ARG A 490 -0.19 21.43 -11.27
CA ARG A 490 0.16 20.82 -12.57
C ARG A 490 1.44 21.43 -13.14
N GLY A 491 1.57 22.74 -13.09
CA GLY A 491 2.77 23.48 -13.52
C GLY A 491 4.00 23.11 -12.69
N TYR A 492 3.84 23.06 -11.36
CA TYR A 492 4.89 22.60 -10.44
C TYR A 492 5.35 21.17 -10.79
N LEU A 493 4.41 20.24 -10.90
CA LEU A 493 4.66 18.84 -11.25
C LEU A 493 5.41 18.71 -12.58
N LYS A 494 4.94 19.42 -13.60
CA LYS A 494 5.55 19.40 -14.94
C LYS A 494 6.97 19.94 -14.92
N THR A 495 7.20 21.08 -14.27
CA THR A 495 8.54 21.69 -14.14
C THR A 495 9.50 20.75 -13.39
N ARG A 496 9.05 20.20 -12.27
CA ARG A 496 9.86 19.30 -11.45
C ARG A 496 10.24 18.02 -12.19
N LEU A 497 9.30 17.35 -12.83
CA LEU A 497 9.55 16.12 -13.56
C LEU A 497 10.45 16.37 -14.79
N ALA A 498 10.31 17.51 -15.46
CA ALA A 498 11.22 17.90 -16.54
C ALA A 498 12.64 18.15 -16.02
N ALA A 499 12.79 18.83 -14.88
CA ALA A 499 14.09 19.04 -14.23
C ALA A 499 14.77 17.72 -13.82
N GLN A 500 14.00 16.69 -13.50
CA GLN A 500 14.51 15.33 -13.25
C GLN A 500 14.82 14.54 -14.51
N GLY A 501 14.64 15.12 -15.70
CA GLY A 501 14.88 14.44 -16.98
C GLY A 501 13.87 13.35 -17.32
N ILE A 502 12.66 13.41 -16.73
CA ILE A 502 11.60 12.42 -16.99
C ILE A 502 11.03 12.59 -18.39
N PHE A 503 10.95 13.83 -18.86
CA PHE A 503 10.60 14.18 -20.24
C PHE A 503 11.24 15.53 -20.62
N ASP A 504 11.35 15.75 -21.93
CA ASP A 504 11.80 17.00 -22.53
C ASP A 504 10.73 17.49 -23.51
N GLY A 505 10.18 18.67 -23.21
CA GLY A 505 9.17 19.34 -24.01
C GLY A 505 7.78 18.70 -24.01
N GLU A 506 6.84 19.38 -24.70
CA GLU A 506 5.40 19.06 -24.65
C GLU A 506 5.07 17.68 -25.24
N ARG A 507 5.74 17.31 -26.34
CA ARG A 507 5.48 16.02 -26.98
C ARG A 507 5.77 14.83 -26.06
N GLN A 508 6.89 14.90 -25.31
CA GLN A 508 7.24 13.83 -24.37
C GLN A 508 6.36 13.87 -23.13
N TRP A 509 5.92 15.05 -22.68
CA TRP A 509 4.91 15.17 -21.63
C TRP A 509 3.61 14.48 -21.99
N VAL A 510 3.09 14.72 -23.20
CA VAL A 510 1.87 14.06 -23.69
C VAL A 510 2.08 12.53 -23.77
N ALA A 511 3.25 12.07 -24.25
CA ALA A 511 3.57 10.64 -24.29
C ALA A 511 3.64 10.02 -22.89
N PHE A 512 4.20 10.74 -21.91
CA PHE A 512 4.21 10.34 -20.50
C PHE A 512 2.78 10.15 -19.97
N LEU A 513 1.90 11.10 -20.23
CA LEU A 513 0.49 11.02 -19.80
C LEU A 513 -0.25 9.86 -20.50
N GLN A 514 -0.06 9.67 -21.80
CA GLN A 514 -0.69 8.59 -22.55
C GLN A 514 -0.25 7.20 -22.08
N ARG A 515 1.01 7.06 -21.76
CA ARG A 515 1.57 5.80 -21.21
C ARG A 515 1.15 5.57 -19.76
N GLY A 516 0.88 6.64 -19.01
CA GLY A 516 0.61 6.64 -17.57
C GLY A 516 1.86 6.77 -16.72
N GLY A 517 3.01 7.15 -17.30
CA GLY A 517 4.23 7.34 -16.56
C GLY A 517 5.52 6.97 -17.31
N ARG A 518 6.65 7.06 -16.57
CA ARG A 518 7.95 6.55 -16.96
C ARG A 518 8.31 5.36 -16.05
N PHE A 519 8.63 4.22 -16.66
CA PHE A 519 8.79 2.93 -15.98
C PHE A 519 10.17 2.35 -16.29
N GLU A 520 11.19 2.93 -15.71
CA GLU A 520 12.56 2.42 -15.84
C GLU A 520 12.96 1.75 -14.53
N PRO A 521 13.40 0.48 -14.59
CA PRO A 521 13.92 -0.16 -13.38
C PRO A 521 15.13 0.64 -12.89
N PRO A 522 15.28 0.85 -11.58
CA PRO A 522 16.48 1.46 -11.03
C PRO A 522 17.68 0.59 -11.37
N ALA A 523 18.84 1.21 -11.58
CA ALA A 523 20.08 0.47 -11.74
C ALA A 523 20.26 -0.44 -10.51
N SER A 524 20.51 -1.74 -10.75
CA SER A 524 20.77 -2.66 -9.65
C SER A 524 21.97 -2.15 -8.86
N PRO A 525 21.87 -1.95 -7.55
CA PRO A 525 23.05 -1.66 -6.75
C PRO A 525 24.02 -2.84 -6.88
N ALA A 526 25.29 -2.56 -7.01
CA ALA A 526 26.32 -3.58 -6.95
C ALA A 526 26.16 -4.37 -5.65
N GLY A 527 25.98 -5.67 -5.75
CA GLY A 527 25.84 -6.72 -4.75
C GLY A 527 25.38 -6.31 -3.35
N THR A 528 24.44 -7.04 -2.82
CA THR A 528 24.08 -6.93 -1.40
C THR A 528 25.26 -7.36 -0.55
N ALA A 529 25.76 -6.48 0.31
CA ALA A 529 26.79 -6.86 1.27
C ALA A 529 26.28 -8.01 2.15
N LEU A 530 27.11 -9.04 2.33
CA LEU A 530 26.84 -10.04 3.36
C LEU A 530 26.93 -9.35 4.72
N PRO A 531 26.01 -9.62 5.67
CA PRO A 531 26.19 -9.13 7.01
C PRO A 531 27.51 -9.70 7.56
N THR A 532 28.34 -8.82 8.09
CA THR A 532 29.60 -9.23 8.74
C THR A 532 29.30 -9.96 10.05
N GLU A 533 28.24 -9.58 10.74
CA GLU A 533 27.79 -10.17 11.99
C GLU A 533 26.26 -10.22 12.04
N LEU A 534 25.73 -11.25 12.68
CA LEU A 534 24.32 -11.34 13.03
C LEU A 534 24.16 -10.95 14.51
N PRO A 535 23.00 -10.39 14.89
CA PRO A 535 22.71 -10.16 16.30
C PRO A 535 22.82 -11.49 17.07
N SER A 536 23.53 -11.50 18.19
CA SER A 536 23.58 -12.68 19.07
C SER A 536 22.18 -13.00 19.58
N GLY A 537 21.83 -14.27 19.61
CA GLY A 537 20.52 -14.73 20.09
C GLY A 537 19.35 -14.46 19.14
N PHE A 538 19.59 -14.16 17.85
CA PHE A 538 18.51 -13.97 16.89
C PHE A 538 17.65 -15.24 16.72
N GLY A 539 18.21 -16.41 17.01
CA GLY A 539 17.50 -17.69 17.03
C GLY A 539 16.64 -17.92 18.28
N ALA A 540 16.78 -17.10 19.32
CA ALA A 540 15.95 -17.19 20.52
C ALA A 540 14.58 -16.53 20.29
N LEU A 541 13.72 -17.19 19.50
CA LEU A 541 12.38 -16.68 19.23
C LEU A 541 11.48 -16.77 20.47
N PRO A 542 10.59 -15.78 20.68
CA PRO A 542 9.57 -15.88 21.72
C PRO A 542 8.72 -17.15 21.52
N ALA A 543 8.37 -17.79 22.64
CA ALA A 543 7.45 -18.92 22.58
C ALA A 543 6.08 -18.48 22.02
N PRO A 544 5.44 -19.27 21.17
CA PRO A 544 4.08 -18.98 20.71
C PRO A 544 3.14 -18.81 21.91
N PRO A 545 2.17 -17.89 21.84
CA PRO A 545 1.22 -17.67 22.93
C PRO A 545 0.46 -18.97 23.27
N PRO A 546 0.23 -19.28 24.55
CA PRO A 546 -0.54 -20.45 24.94
C PRO A 546 -2.05 -20.22 24.75
N GLY A 547 -2.82 -21.29 24.57
CA GLY A 547 -4.27 -21.25 24.52
C GLY A 547 -4.82 -20.75 23.19
N GLN A 548 -6.01 -20.11 23.25
CA GLN A 548 -6.65 -19.50 22.06
C GLN A 548 -6.00 -18.16 21.76
N VAL A 549 -5.67 -17.96 20.49
CA VAL A 549 -5.00 -16.74 20.02
C VAL A 549 -5.89 -16.04 19.01
N LEU A 550 -6.13 -14.75 19.22
CA LEU A 550 -6.78 -13.89 18.24
C LEU A 550 -5.71 -13.41 17.23
N VAL A 551 -5.90 -13.77 15.98
CA VAL A 551 -5.05 -13.30 14.87
C VAL A 551 -5.79 -12.20 14.13
N ALA A 552 -5.27 -10.98 14.15
CA ALA A 552 -5.76 -9.89 13.34
C ALA A 552 -5.09 -9.92 11.95
N ALA A 553 -5.87 -9.80 10.91
CA ALA A 553 -5.39 -9.77 9.53
C ALA A 553 -6.03 -8.62 8.75
N PRO A 554 -5.31 -7.97 7.81
CA PRO A 554 -5.88 -6.97 6.93
C PRO A 554 -7.00 -7.56 6.07
N SER A 555 -8.07 -6.79 5.85
CA SER A 555 -9.14 -7.23 4.96
C SER A 555 -8.74 -7.08 3.49
N ILE A 556 -8.97 -8.10 2.68
CA ILE A 556 -8.79 -8.00 1.22
C ILE A 556 -9.68 -6.91 0.60
N ARG A 557 -10.84 -6.62 1.20
CA ARG A 557 -11.80 -5.61 0.73
C ARG A 557 -11.47 -4.21 1.23
N PHE A 558 -11.20 -4.09 2.51
CA PHE A 558 -11.08 -2.80 3.19
C PHE A 558 -9.63 -2.40 3.50
N PHE A 559 -8.69 -3.31 3.34
CA PHE A 559 -7.27 -3.16 3.66
C PHE A 559 -7.06 -2.75 5.13
N ASP A 560 -6.74 -1.48 5.38
CA ASP A 560 -6.52 -0.86 6.68
C ASP A 560 -7.74 -0.03 7.16
N GLY A 561 -8.88 -0.16 6.50
CA GLY A 561 -10.08 0.61 6.74
C GLY A 561 -10.36 1.71 5.71
N ARG A 562 -9.35 2.16 4.92
CA ARG A 562 -9.53 3.22 3.90
C ARG A 562 -10.56 2.88 2.83
N GLY A 563 -10.90 1.62 2.68
CA GLY A 563 -11.93 1.13 1.77
C GLY A 563 -13.33 1.02 2.39
N ALA A 564 -13.55 1.42 3.64
CA ALA A 564 -14.81 1.21 4.34
C ALA A 564 -15.99 2.02 3.75
N ASN A 565 -15.69 3.14 3.09
CA ASN A 565 -16.69 4.02 2.46
C ASN A 565 -16.89 3.71 0.96
N ARG A 566 -17.07 2.42 0.60
CA ARG A 566 -17.21 1.96 -0.79
C ARG A 566 -18.32 0.97 -0.97
#